data_5a702a54b1836abdad232ba991961752
#
_entry.id   5a702a54b1836abdad232ba991961752
#
_cell.length_a   1.000
_cell.length_b   1.000
_cell.length_c   1.000
_cell.angle_alpha   90.00
_cell.angle_beta   90.00
_cell.angle_gamma   90.00
#
_symmetry.space_group_name_H-M   'P 1'
#
loop_
_entity.id
_entity.type
_entity.pdbx_description
1 polymer ?
#
loop_
_entity_poly.entity_id
_entity_poly.type
_entity_poly.pdbx_seq_one_letter_code
_entity_poly.pdbx_strand_id
1 'polypeptide(L)' 'MECIKIAKDLRAVRMQLECLLCMAYISYDKKDWQDAQTYFNHAYNVAKECGESNIAEQCLCNSGIASGNAAMEQAKN' A
#
# COMPACT_ATOMS: atom_id res chain seq x y z
N MET A 1 -0.45 16.75 21.83
CA MET A 1 0.97 16.48 21.64
C MET A 1 1.24 15.68 20.39
N GLU A 2 0.71 14.49 20.36
CA GLU A 2 0.93 13.65 19.18
C GLU A 2 0.39 14.27 17.93
N CYS A 3 -0.72 14.96 18.02
CA CYS A 3 -1.31 15.58 16.85
C CYS A 3 -0.35 16.57 16.22
N ILE A 4 0.35 17.30 17.05
CA ILE A 4 1.30 18.30 16.54
C ILE A 4 2.44 17.61 15.81
N LYS A 5 2.93 16.52 16.37
CA LYS A 5 4.01 15.79 15.74
C LYS A 5 3.59 15.25 14.39
N ILE A 6 2.39 14.71 14.32
CA ILE A 6 1.89 14.16 13.08
C ILE A 6 1.81 15.25 12.02
N ALA A 7 1.34 16.42 12.41
CA ALA A 7 1.22 17.52 11.47
C ALA A 7 2.58 17.93 10.92
N LYS A 8 3.60 17.91 11.78
CA LYS A 8 4.92 18.29 11.34
C LYS A 8 5.53 17.28 10.37
N ASP A 9 5.13 16.04 10.52
CA ASP A 9 5.77 14.95 9.78
C ASP A 9 5.00 14.56 8.53
N LEU A 10 4.23 15.49 7.97
CA LEU A 10 3.52 15.21 6.74
C LEU A 10 4.46 14.77 5.62
N ARG A 11 5.63 15.41 5.53
CA ARG A 11 6.60 15.02 4.53
C ARG A 11 7.12 13.61 4.77
N ALA A 12 7.46 13.32 6.03
CA ALA A 12 7.97 12.01 6.37
C ALA A 12 6.94 10.94 6.07
N VAL A 13 5.69 11.22 6.40
CA VAL A 13 4.61 10.27 6.13
C VAL A 13 4.46 10.03 4.63
N ARG A 14 4.57 11.11 3.85
CA ARG A 14 4.45 10.98 2.40
C ARG A 14 5.59 10.17 1.83
N MET A 15 6.79 10.40 2.32
CA MET A 15 7.95 9.62 1.90
C MET A 15 7.78 8.16 2.27
N GLN A 16 7.27 7.91 3.46
CA GLN A 16 7.00 6.55 3.89
C GLN A 16 5.98 5.88 2.97
N LEU A 17 4.96 6.62 2.60
CA LEU A 17 3.94 6.11 1.70
C LEU A 17 4.54 5.75 0.35
N GLU A 18 5.40 6.60 -0.18
CA GLU A 18 6.05 6.32 -1.45
C GLU A 18 6.94 5.09 -1.34
N CYS A 19 7.65 4.95 -0.25
CA CYS A 19 8.47 3.77 -0.04
C CYS A 19 7.63 2.50 0.00
N LEU A 20 6.50 2.56 0.71
CA LEU A 20 5.61 1.42 0.77
C LEU A 20 5.09 1.05 -0.61
N LEU A 21 4.74 2.05 -1.41
CA LEU A 21 4.29 1.80 -2.76
C LEU A 21 5.38 1.18 -3.61
N CYS A 22 6.60 1.67 -3.49
CA CYS A 22 7.72 1.09 -4.22
C CYS A 22 7.91 -0.37 -3.85
N MET A 23 7.89 -0.66 -2.56
CA MET A 23 8.04 -2.05 -2.10
C MET A 23 6.91 -2.91 -2.63
N ALA A 24 5.69 -2.37 -2.62
CA ALA A 24 4.55 -3.12 -3.13
C ALA A 24 4.71 -3.43 -4.60
N TYR A 25 5.15 -2.46 -5.39
CA TYR A 25 5.34 -2.66 -6.82
C TYR A 25 6.45 -3.66 -7.09
N ILE A 26 7.52 -3.62 -6.31
CA ILE A 26 8.61 -4.59 -6.46
C ILE A 26 8.10 -5.99 -6.17
N SER A 27 7.36 -6.15 -5.10
CA SER A 27 6.79 -7.45 -4.77
C SER A 27 5.82 -7.91 -5.85
N TYR A 28 5.02 -6.98 -6.37
CA TYR A 28 4.09 -7.28 -7.44
C TYR A 28 4.83 -7.78 -8.69
N ASP A 29 5.93 -7.12 -9.01
CA ASP A 29 6.73 -7.50 -10.17
C ASP A 29 7.33 -8.89 -10.00
N LYS A 30 7.71 -9.23 -8.78
CA LYS A 30 8.24 -10.55 -8.47
C LYS A 30 7.14 -11.59 -8.33
N LYS A 31 5.88 -11.19 -8.50
CA LYS A 31 4.73 -12.06 -8.34
C LYS A 31 4.60 -12.57 -6.91
N ASP A 32 5.09 -11.79 -5.98
CA ASP A 32 4.96 -12.09 -4.57
C ASP A 32 3.66 -11.41 -4.09
N TRP A 33 2.54 -12.02 -4.46
CA TRP A 33 1.24 -11.39 -4.26
C TRP A 33 0.93 -11.10 -2.80
N GLN A 34 1.34 -11.98 -1.92
CA GLN A 34 1.06 -11.79 -0.50
C GLN A 34 1.78 -10.56 0.04
N ASP A 35 3.05 -10.44 -0.26
CA ASP A 35 3.80 -9.27 0.19
C ASP A 35 3.26 -8.01 -0.45
N ALA A 36 2.97 -8.07 -1.75
CA ALA A 36 2.41 -6.91 -2.45
C ALA A 36 1.12 -6.46 -1.78
N GLN A 37 0.25 -7.41 -1.47
CA GLN A 37 -1.02 -7.09 -0.83
C GLN A 37 -0.79 -6.46 0.54
N THR A 38 0.14 -6.99 1.30
CA THR A 38 0.46 -6.46 2.61
C THR A 38 0.95 -5.02 2.51
N TYR A 39 1.87 -4.76 1.59
CA TYR A 39 2.40 -3.42 1.42
C TYR A 39 1.32 -2.46 0.95
N PHE A 40 0.48 -2.89 0.02
CA PHE A 40 -0.60 -2.02 -0.47
C PHE A 40 -1.59 -1.71 0.65
N ASN A 41 -1.92 -2.70 1.49
CA ASN A 41 -2.81 -2.47 2.61
C ASN A 41 -2.20 -1.48 3.59
N HIS A 42 -0.92 -1.62 3.86
CA HIS A 42 -0.24 -0.71 4.76
C HIS A 42 -0.25 0.71 4.19
N ALA A 43 0.05 0.82 2.90
CA ALA A 43 0.05 2.12 2.25
C ALA A 43 -1.36 2.72 2.26
N TYR A 44 -2.37 1.89 2.07
CA TYR A 44 -3.74 2.36 2.11
C TYR A 44 -4.07 2.98 3.47
N ASN A 45 -3.68 2.31 4.55
CA ASN A 45 -3.94 2.83 5.89
C ASN A 45 -3.22 4.14 6.11
N VAL A 46 -1.96 4.23 5.70
CA VAL A 46 -1.19 5.45 5.85
C VAL A 46 -1.81 6.56 5.03
N ALA A 47 -2.18 6.28 3.80
CA ALA A 47 -2.79 7.30 2.94
C ALA A 47 -4.11 7.78 3.53
N LYS A 48 -4.88 6.87 4.09
CA LYS A 48 -6.16 7.22 4.67
C LYS A 48 -5.98 8.15 5.86
N GLU A 49 -4.97 7.88 6.68
CA GLU A 49 -4.70 8.71 7.83
C GLU A 49 -4.22 10.10 7.42
N CYS A 50 -3.52 10.18 6.31
CA CYS A 50 -3.04 11.47 5.81
C CYS A 50 -4.09 12.24 5.05
N GLY A 51 -5.21 11.62 4.75
CA GLY A 51 -6.24 12.26 3.94
C GLY A 51 -5.96 12.22 2.46
N GLU A 52 -5.04 11.37 2.01
CA GLU A 52 -4.73 11.22 0.59
C GLU A 52 -5.65 10.18 -0.02
N SER A 53 -6.89 10.57 -0.25
CA SER A 53 -7.88 9.63 -0.74
C SER A 53 -7.53 9.06 -2.11
N ASN A 54 -6.91 9.87 -2.98
CA ASN A 54 -6.53 9.39 -4.30
C ASN A 54 -5.55 8.23 -4.20
N ILE A 55 -4.55 8.39 -3.35
CA ILE A 55 -3.55 7.35 -3.16
C ILE A 55 -4.18 6.15 -2.47
N ALA A 56 -5.06 6.39 -1.52
CA ALA A 56 -5.75 5.31 -0.83
C ALA A 56 -6.57 4.48 -1.80
N GLU A 57 -7.30 5.13 -2.70
CA GLU A 57 -8.07 4.40 -3.71
C GLU A 57 -7.16 3.60 -4.62
N GLN A 58 -6.04 4.17 -5.01
CA GLN A 58 -5.09 3.46 -5.86
C GLN A 58 -4.55 2.23 -5.16
N CYS A 59 -4.21 2.36 -3.88
CA CYS A 59 -3.73 1.22 -3.11
C CYS A 59 -4.79 0.15 -3.01
N LEU A 60 -6.03 0.55 -2.82
CA LEU A 60 -7.12 -0.39 -2.71
C LEU A 60 -7.30 -1.18 -4.00
N CYS A 61 -7.24 -0.50 -5.13
CA CYS A 61 -7.34 -1.16 -6.43
C CYS A 61 -6.19 -2.13 -6.63
N ASN A 62 -4.98 -1.70 -6.34
CA ASN A 62 -3.81 -2.56 -6.51
C ASN A 62 -3.86 -3.76 -5.58
N SER A 63 -4.33 -3.55 -4.35
CA SER A 63 -4.46 -4.64 -3.41
C SER A 63 -5.46 -5.67 -3.92
N GLY A 64 -6.56 -5.19 -4.51
CA GLY A 64 -7.54 -6.09 -5.09
C GLY A 64 -6.98 -6.89 -6.24
N ILE A 65 -6.17 -6.26 -7.09
CA ILE A 65 -5.55 -6.95 -8.21
C ILE A 65 -4.60 -8.03 -7.71
N ALA A 66 -3.79 -7.70 -6.72
CA ALA A 66 -2.84 -8.67 -6.17
C ALA A 66 -3.58 -9.84 -5.54
N SER A 67 -4.67 -9.55 -4.83
CA SER A 67 -5.47 -10.60 -4.22
C SER A 67 -6.07 -11.52 -5.28
N GLY A 68 -6.55 -10.93 -6.37
CA GLY A 68 -7.10 -11.73 -7.47
C GLY A 68 -6.05 -12.62 -8.10
N ASN A 69 -4.85 -12.09 -8.31
CA ASN A 69 -3.77 -12.87 -8.89
C ASN A 69 -3.37 -14.02 -7.98
N ALA A 70 -3.31 -13.76 -6.67
CA ALA A 70 -2.97 -14.81 -5.72
C ALA A 70 -4.01 -15.93 -5.76
N ALA A 71 -5.28 -15.56 -5.82
CA ALA A 71 -6.34 -16.56 -5.88
C ALA A 71 -6.25 -17.37 -7.16
N MET A 72 -5.93 -16.72 -8.28
CA MET A 72 -5.81 -17.43 -9.55
C MET A 72 -4.67 -18.42 -9.52
N GLU A 73 -3.54 -18.03 -8.94
CA GLU A 73 -2.41 -18.94 -8.85
C GLU A 73 -2.72 -20.15 -7.99
N GLN A 74 -3.43 -19.93 -6.89
CA GLN A 74 -3.82 -21.03 -6.04
C GLN A 74 -4.79 -21.95 -6.75
N ALA A 75 -5.67 -21.39 -7.55
CA ALA A 75 -6.65 -22.20 -8.29
C ALA A 75 -5.95 -23.10 -9.30
N LYS A 76 -4.85 -22.66 -9.86
CA LYS A 76 -4.12 -23.46 -10.83
C LYS A 76 -3.46 -24.68 -10.21
N ASN A 77 -3.11 -24.55 -8.96
CA ASN A 77 -2.44 -25.64 -8.27
C ASN A 77 -3.44 -26.65 -7.73
#